data_b4f6905fd407053c5b240e0656ba5520
#
_entry.id   b4f6905fd407053c5b240e0656ba5520
#
_cell.length_a   1.000
_cell.length_b   1.000
_cell.length_c   1.000
_cell.angle_alpha   90.00
_cell.angle_beta   90.00
_cell.angle_gamma   90.00
#
_symmetry.space_group_name_H-M   'P 1'
#
loop_
_entity.id
_entity.type
_entity.pdbx_description
1 polymer ?
#
loop_
_entity_poly.entity_id
_entity_poly.type
_entity_poly.pdbx_seq_one_letter_code
_entity_poly.pdbx_strand_id
1 'polypeptide(L)'
;MNIIGKWKLKGMNVPTADGMVFYTKETVPEEFKEAFEETALTELEFLENGTYNMIQKVEGELAEQAKAEGMEIRDDGYVVALSATWEDRNGTVYYDTGAEGTILDEEIDPFEPLQFNEEGYLIYNYGMCLYERA
;
A
#
# COMPACT_ATOMS: atom_id res chain seq x y z
N MET A 1 11.01 -10.91 -10.35
CA MET A 1 11.18 -9.54 -9.84
C MET A 1 11.39 -9.57 -8.34
N ASN A 2 12.31 -8.78 -7.82
CA ASN A 2 12.52 -8.69 -6.38
C ASN A 2 11.55 -7.66 -5.78
N ILE A 3 10.58 -8.14 -4.98
CA ILE A 3 9.59 -7.28 -4.33
C ILE A 3 10.13 -6.65 -3.03
N ILE A 4 11.17 -7.21 -2.46
CA ILE A 4 11.68 -6.82 -1.15
C ILE A 4 12.12 -5.36 -1.11
N GLY A 5 11.70 -4.63 -0.08
CA GLY A 5 12.01 -3.23 0.13
C GLY A 5 10.75 -2.40 0.34
N LYS A 6 10.93 -1.08 0.31
CA LYS A 6 9.85 -0.12 0.50
C LYS A 6 9.32 0.37 -0.84
N TRP A 7 7.99 0.58 -0.89
CA TRP A 7 7.29 1.11 -2.06
C TRP A 7 6.47 2.31 -1.61
N LYS A 8 6.61 3.42 -2.32
CA LYS A 8 5.89 4.67 -2.02
C LYS A 8 4.89 5.00 -3.11
N LEU A 9 3.89 5.80 -2.77
CA LEU A 9 2.85 6.19 -3.71
C LEU A 9 3.43 7.01 -4.87
N LYS A 10 3.23 6.52 -6.09
CA LYS A 10 3.57 7.24 -7.32
C LYS A 10 2.43 8.14 -7.75
N GLY A 11 1.21 7.63 -7.67
CA GLY A 11 0.03 8.36 -8.08
C GLY A 11 -1.25 7.57 -7.87
N MET A 12 -2.35 8.20 -8.13
CA MET A 12 -3.69 7.63 -7.97
C MET A 12 -4.53 7.83 -9.22
N ASN A 13 -5.31 6.81 -9.56
CA ASN A 13 -6.34 6.91 -10.58
C ASN A 13 -7.63 7.38 -9.92
N VAL A 14 -8.19 8.48 -10.43
CA VAL A 14 -9.41 9.08 -9.87
C VAL A 14 -10.49 9.09 -10.96
N PRO A 15 -11.70 8.57 -10.68
CA PRO A 15 -12.81 8.67 -11.63
C PRO A 15 -13.30 10.11 -11.74
N THR A 16 -13.41 10.60 -12.97
CA THR A 16 -13.92 11.93 -13.26
C THR A 16 -15.06 11.84 -14.27
N ALA A 17 -15.71 12.96 -14.54
CA ALA A 17 -16.75 13.01 -15.58
C ALA A 17 -16.23 12.63 -16.97
N ASP A 18 -14.94 12.82 -17.20
CA ASP A 18 -14.27 12.51 -18.46
C ASP A 18 -13.59 11.15 -18.46
N GLY A 19 -13.80 10.33 -17.42
CA GLY A 19 -13.19 9.03 -17.27
C GLY A 19 -12.14 8.99 -16.17
N MET A 20 -11.31 7.95 -16.16
CA MET A 20 -10.26 7.81 -15.16
C MET A 20 -9.06 8.70 -15.51
N VAL A 21 -8.61 9.47 -14.54
CA VAL A 21 -7.44 10.35 -14.70
C VAL A 21 -6.40 9.96 -13.67
N PHE A 22 -5.16 9.81 -14.12
CA PHE A 22 -4.03 9.50 -13.23
C PHE A 22 -3.39 10.80 -12.74
N TYR A 23 -3.42 11.01 -11.44
CA TYR A 23 -2.82 12.16 -10.79
C TYR A 23 -1.59 11.78 -10.00
N THR A 24 -0.56 12.62 -10.11
CA THR A 24 0.65 12.54 -9.27
C THR A 24 0.61 13.69 -8.27
N LYS A 25 1.63 13.75 -7.40
CA LYS A 25 1.78 14.83 -6.42
C LYS A 25 1.79 16.22 -7.10
N GLU A 26 2.36 16.30 -8.31
CA GLU A 26 2.50 17.55 -9.05
C GLU A 26 1.24 17.95 -9.83
N THR A 27 0.38 16.98 -10.14
CA THR A 27 -0.78 17.20 -11.02
C THR A 27 -2.12 17.12 -10.32
N VAL A 28 -2.14 16.66 -9.07
CA VAL A 28 -3.39 16.47 -8.33
C VAL A 28 -4.09 17.80 -8.09
N PRO A 29 -5.43 17.90 -8.39
CA PRO A 29 -6.19 19.11 -8.13
C PRO A 29 -6.27 19.42 -6.63
N GLU A 30 -6.44 20.71 -6.32
CA GLU A 30 -6.54 21.18 -4.94
C GLU A 30 -7.62 20.44 -4.14
N GLU A 31 -8.75 20.15 -4.76
CA GLU A 31 -9.87 19.45 -4.11
C GLU A 31 -9.54 18.03 -3.67
N PHE A 32 -8.55 17.38 -4.29
CA PHE A 32 -8.11 16.01 -3.94
C PHE A 32 -6.76 15.98 -3.25
N LYS A 33 -6.13 17.13 -3.07
CA LYS A 33 -4.76 17.21 -2.56
C LYS A 33 -4.62 16.63 -1.16
N GLU A 34 -5.55 16.94 -0.27
CA GLU A 34 -5.51 16.42 1.10
C GLU A 34 -5.63 14.90 1.13
N ALA A 35 -6.57 14.33 0.38
CA ALA A 35 -6.74 12.89 0.29
C ALA A 35 -5.50 12.21 -0.31
N PHE A 36 -4.90 12.84 -1.31
CA PHE A 36 -3.67 12.35 -1.92
C PHE A 36 -2.52 12.33 -0.90
N GLU A 37 -2.33 13.40 -0.16
CA GLU A 37 -1.28 13.51 0.84
C GLU A 37 -1.46 12.49 1.97
N GLU A 38 -2.69 12.27 2.43
CA GLU A 38 -2.97 11.25 3.44
C GLU A 38 -2.62 9.84 2.95
N THR A 39 -3.00 9.53 1.71
CA THR A 39 -2.67 8.24 1.11
C THR A 39 -1.15 8.07 0.94
N ALA A 40 -0.47 9.14 0.57
CA ALA A 40 0.99 9.13 0.37
C ALA A 40 1.78 8.93 1.66
N LEU A 41 1.18 9.19 2.82
CA LEU A 41 1.82 8.92 4.11
C LEU A 41 2.02 7.43 4.36
N THR A 42 1.22 6.58 3.74
CA THR A 42 1.31 5.13 3.90
C THR A 42 2.16 4.54 2.78
N GLU A 43 3.19 3.80 3.17
CA GLU A 43 4.07 3.08 2.25
C GLU A 43 3.90 1.58 2.47
N LEU A 44 4.31 0.79 1.49
CA LEU A 44 4.33 -0.65 1.59
C LEU A 44 5.77 -1.12 1.79
N GLU A 45 5.96 -2.11 2.67
CA GLU A 45 7.26 -2.68 2.96
C GLU A 45 7.18 -4.20 2.88
N PHE A 46 7.99 -4.80 2.02
CA PHE A 46 8.06 -6.26 1.86
C PHE A 46 9.38 -6.76 2.42
N LEU A 47 9.31 -7.72 3.34
CA LEU A 47 10.47 -8.29 4.03
C LEU A 47 10.76 -9.70 3.54
N GLU A 48 12.03 -10.10 3.59
CA GLU A 48 12.48 -11.43 3.16
C GLU A 48 11.83 -12.58 3.91
N ASN A 49 11.39 -12.32 5.15
CA ASN A 49 10.79 -13.35 6.00
C ASN A 49 9.34 -13.69 5.64
N GLY A 50 8.81 -13.13 4.55
CA GLY A 50 7.44 -13.38 4.15
C GLY A 50 6.41 -12.46 4.80
N THR A 51 6.84 -11.37 5.41
CA THR A 51 5.97 -10.36 6.00
C THR A 51 5.90 -9.13 5.10
N TYR A 52 4.72 -8.53 4.95
CA TYR A 52 4.63 -7.19 4.41
C TYR A 52 3.90 -6.28 5.40
N ASN A 53 4.31 -5.03 5.44
CA ASN A 53 3.75 -4.05 6.35
C ASN A 53 3.22 -2.86 5.56
N MET A 54 2.09 -2.32 6.02
CA MET A 54 1.70 -0.97 5.69
C MET A 54 2.31 -0.08 6.76
N ILE A 55 3.23 0.78 6.37
CA ILE A 55 3.95 1.65 7.30
C ILE A 55 3.62 3.10 7.02
N GLN A 56 3.63 3.90 8.07
CA GLN A 56 3.33 5.32 7.98
C GLN A 56 4.42 6.11 8.70
N LYS A 57 4.99 7.07 7.99
CA LYS A 57 5.98 7.94 8.60
C LYS A 57 5.29 8.95 9.51
N VAL A 58 5.79 9.06 10.73
CA VAL A 58 5.24 9.98 11.73
C VAL A 58 6.32 10.91 12.23
N GLU A 59 5.99 12.18 12.32
CA GLU A 59 6.88 13.22 12.88
C GLU A 59 6.02 14.30 13.53
N GLY A 60 6.60 15.02 14.50
CA GLY A 60 5.90 16.09 15.19
C GLY A 60 4.63 15.62 15.87
N GLU A 61 3.51 16.26 15.56
CA GLU A 61 2.22 15.94 16.16
C GLU A 61 1.76 14.51 15.86
N LEU A 62 2.03 14.00 14.65
CA LEU A 62 1.68 12.64 14.30
C LEU A 62 2.42 11.62 15.16
N ALA A 63 3.69 11.88 15.45
CA ALA A 63 4.47 11.03 16.34
C ALA A 63 3.90 11.01 17.75
N GLU A 64 3.48 12.16 18.25
CA GLU A 64 2.87 12.26 19.57
C GLU A 64 1.52 11.57 19.65
N GLN A 65 0.69 11.70 18.60
CA GLN A 65 -0.57 10.99 18.51
C GLN A 65 -0.36 9.48 18.50
N ALA A 66 0.62 8.99 17.74
CA ALA A 66 0.94 7.58 17.68
C ALA A 66 1.35 7.05 19.06
N LYS A 67 2.17 7.77 19.78
CA LYS A 67 2.56 7.40 21.15
C LYS A 67 1.37 7.38 22.10
N ALA A 68 0.48 8.37 21.98
CA ALA A 68 -0.72 8.46 22.81
C ALA A 68 -1.66 7.27 22.56
N GLU A 69 -1.68 6.74 21.34
CA GLU A 69 -2.48 5.57 20.97
C GLU A 69 -1.79 4.25 21.32
N GLY A 70 -0.59 4.31 21.88
CA GLY A 70 0.17 3.12 22.26
C GLY A 70 0.94 2.47 21.12
N MET A 71 1.12 3.17 20.02
CA MET A 71 1.89 2.66 18.88
C MET A 71 3.38 2.82 19.13
N GLU A 72 4.15 1.83 18.71
CA GLU A 72 5.61 1.89 18.78
C GLU A 72 6.15 2.54 17.51
N ILE A 73 6.99 3.57 17.70
CA ILE A 73 7.66 4.23 16.58
C ILE A 73 9.01 3.56 16.35
N ARG A 74 9.24 3.08 15.15
CA ARG A 74 10.50 2.45 14.76
C ARG A 74 11.63 3.48 14.71
N ASP A 75 12.87 3.00 14.72
CA ASP A 75 14.06 3.86 14.65
C ASP A 75 14.10 4.72 13.38
N ASP A 76 13.47 4.25 12.31
CA ASP A 76 13.40 4.99 11.05
C ASP A 76 12.26 6.02 11.00
N GLY A 77 11.51 6.18 12.08
CA GLY A 77 10.43 7.15 12.17
C GLY A 77 9.08 6.64 11.65
N TYR A 78 8.97 5.35 11.37
CA TYR A 78 7.74 4.74 10.88
C TYR A 78 7.01 3.99 11.99
N VAL A 79 5.68 3.93 11.87
CA VAL A 79 4.85 3.01 12.63
C VAL A 79 4.26 1.99 11.68
N VAL A 80 4.00 0.78 12.18
CA VAL A 80 3.34 -0.27 11.41
C VAL A 80 1.84 -0.14 11.62
N ALA A 81 1.13 0.25 10.56
CA ALA A 81 -0.33 0.39 10.61
C ALA A 81 -1.03 -0.96 10.41
N LEU A 82 -0.46 -1.81 9.57
CA LEU A 82 -0.97 -3.14 9.29
C LEU A 82 0.19 -4.06 8.97
N SER A 83 0.14 -5.30 9.44
CA SER A 83 1.12 -6.31 9.11
C SER A 83 0.41 -7.55 8.60
N ALA A 84 0.91 -8.12 7.51
CA ALA A 84 0.34 -9.31 6.90
C ALA A 84 1.47 -10.14 6.27
N THR A 85 1.11 -11.16 5.50
CA THR A 85 2.09 -12.04 4.89
C THR A 85 2.03 -11.99 3.38
N TRP A 86 3.14 -12.32 2.74
CA TRP A 86 3.22 -12.49 1.30
C TRP A 86 3.98 -13.77 0.98
N GLU A 87 3.76 -14.31 -0.21
CA GLU A 87 4.48 -15.49 -0.66
C GLU A 87 4.73 -15.45 -2.16
N ASP A 88 5.77 -16.14 -2.59
CA ASP A 88 6.09 -16.31 -4.01
C ASP A 88 5.55 -17.68 -4.45
N ARG A 89 4.64 -17.66 -5.43
CA ARG A 89 4.08 -18.88 -6.04
C ARG A 89 4.56 -18.95 -7.49
N ASN A 90 5.60 -19.69 -7.74
CA ASN A 90 6.14 -19.89 -9.09
C ASN A 90 6.51 -18.57 -9.81
N GLY A 91 7.12 -17.64 -9.09
CA GLY A 91 7.55 -16.36 -9.63
C GLY A 91 6.52 -15.23 -9.56
N THR A 92 5.31 -15.54 -9.11
CA THR A 92 4.27 -14.53 -8.89
C THR A 92 4.12 -14.29 -7.41
N VAL A 93 4.19 -13.03 -7.00
CA VAL A 93 4.03 -12.64 -5.59
C VAL A 93 2.55 -12.53 -5.26
N TYR A 94 2.14 -13.21 -4.21
CA TYR A 94 0.78 -13.14 -3.67
C TYR A 94 0.83 -12.49 -2.29
N TYR A 95 -0.17 -11.69 -1.97
CA TYR A 95 -0.27 -11.05 -0.66
C TYR A 95 -1.58 -11.41 0.02
N ASP A 96 -1.53 -11.47 1.36
CA ASP A 96 -2.70 -11.77 2.18
C ASP A 96 -3.63 -10.54 2.24
N THR A 97 -4.84 -10.69 1.75
CA THR A 97 -5.85 -9.62 1.75
C THR A 97 -6.65 -9.55 3.03
N GLY A 98 -6.51 -10.56 3.90
CA GLY A 98 -7.31 -10.67 5.11
C GLY A 98 -8.73 -11.17 4.88
N ALA A 99 -9.06 -11.61 3.67
CA ALA A 99 -10.39 -12.13 3.35
C ALA A 99 -10.63 -13.45 4.08
N GLU A 100 -11.82 -13.59 4.65
CA GLU A 100 -12.21 -14.80 5.40
C GLU A 100 -13.61 -15.25 4.96
N GLY A 101 -13.88 -16.53 5.16
CA GLY A 101 -15.22 -17.10 4.93
C GLY A 101 -15.27 -18.09 3.79
N THR A 102 -16.48 -18.33 3.27
CA THR A 102 -16.72 -19.27 2.19
C THR A 102 -17.62 -18.65 1.12
N ILE A 103 -17.41 -19.05 -0.13
CA ILE A 103 -18.27 -18.71 -1.26
C ILE A 103 -18.65 -20.02 -1.92
N LEU A 104 -19.95 -20.28 -2.06
CA LEU A 104 -20.48 -21.50 -2.70
C LEU A 104 -19.90 -22.78 -2.06
N ASP A 105 -19.80 -22.80 -0.73
CA ASP A 105 -19.26 -23.90 0.08
C ASP A 105 -17.76 -24.14 -0.10
N GLU A 106 -17.05 -23.24 -0.76
CA GLU A 106 -15.62 -23.30 -0.88
C GLU A 106 -14.97 -22.21 -0.02
N GLU A 107 -13.87 -22.57 0.64
CA GLU A 107 -13.11 -21.61 1.47
C GLU A 107 -12.45 -20.56 0.57
N ILE A 108 -12.55 -19.29 0.96
CA ILE A 108 -11.91 -18.19 0.23
C ILE A 108 -10.40 -18.24 0.45
N ASP A 109 -9.63 -18.21 -0.65
CA ASP A 109 -8.20 -18.00 -0.57
C ASP A 109 -7.95 -16.50 -0.32
N PRO A 110 -7.37 -16.11 0.83
CA PRO A 110 -7.12 -14.70 1.12
C PRO A 110 -5.97 -14.10 0.31
N PHE A 111 -5.19 -14.93 -0.37
CA PHE A 111 -4.05 -14.45 -1.15
C PHE A 111 -4.45 -14.04 -2.55
N GLU A 112 -4.01 -12.86 -2.96
CA GLU A 112 -4.21 -12.35 -4.31
C GLU A 112 -2.87 -11.99 -4.94
N PRO A 113 -2.75 -12.15 -6.28
CA PRO A 113 -1.50 -11.80 -6.95
C PRO A 113 -1.28 -10.30 -6.98
N LEU A 114 -0.05 -9.88 -6.72
CA LEU A 114 0.36 -8.51 -6.97
C LEU A 114 0.52 -8.31 -8.46
N GLN A 115 0.05 -7.18 -8.94
CA GLN A 115 0.13 -6.83 -10.35
C GLN A 115 1.06 -5.63 -10.53
N PHE A 116 1.74 -5.59 -11.68
CA PHE A 116 2.62 -4.50 -12.04
C PHE A 116 2.23 -3.99 -13.42
N ASN A 117 2.34 -2.68 -13.64
CA ASN A 117 2.10 -2.13 -14.95
C ASN A 117 3.36 -2.29 -15.84
N GLU A 118 3.29 -1.83 -17.08
CA GLU A 118 4.39 -1.94 -18.04
C GLU A 118 5.66 -1.21 -17.59
N GLU A 119 5.51 -0.20 -16.75
CA GLU A 119 6.61 0.62 -16.24
C GLU A 119 7.24 0.04 -14.96
N GLY A 120 6.68 -1.06 -14.45
CA GLY A 120 7.18 -1.71 -13.25
C GLY A 120 6.62 -1.13 -11.95
N TYR A 121 5.59 -0.29 -12.01
CA TYR A 121 4.92 0.21 -10.82
C TYR A 121 3.96 -0.84 -10.28
N LEU A 122 3.91 -0.94 -8.95
CA LEU A 122 3.01 -1.85 -8.26
C LEU A 122 1.58 -1.32 -8.31
N ILE A 123 0.66 -2.12 -8.82
CA ILE A 123 -0.77 -1.80 -8.87
C ILE A 123 -1.41 -2.30 -7.59
N TYR A 124 -2.07 -1.42 -6.86
CA TYR A 124 -2.68 -1.75 -5.58
C TYR A 124 -4.08 -1.12 -5.47
N ASN A 125 -4.89 -1.68 -4.57
CA ASN A 125 -6.23 -1.18 -4.29
C ASN A 125 -7.12 -1.10 -5.54
N TYR A 126 -7.25 -2.25 -6.24
CA TYR A 126 -8.08 -2.40 -7.45
C TYR A 126 -7.69 -1.43 -8.57
N GLY A 127 -6.41 -1.11 -8.67
CA GLY A 127 -5.90 -0.22 -9.70
C GLY A 127 -6.00 1.26 -9.37
N MET A 128 -6.49 1.62 -8.19
CA MET A 128 -6.60 3.02 -7.80
C MET A 128 -5.27 3.65 -7.43
N CYS A 129 -4.33 2.85 -6.91
CA CYS A 129 -3.03 3.35 -6.48
C CYS A 129 -1.91 2.67 -7.23
N LEU A 130 -0.90 3.45 -7.63
CA LEU A 130 0.35 2.94 -8.18
C LEU A 130 1.48 3.32 -7.23
N TYR A 131 2.33 2.33 -6.93
CA TYR A 131 3.48 2.51 -6.04
C TYR A 131 4.76 2.28 -6.82
N GLU A 132 5.78 3.08 -6.50
CA GLU A 132 7.12 2.92 -7.06
C GLU A 132 8.11 2.59 -5.95
N ARG A 133 9.29 2.09 -6.32
CA ARG A 133 10.36 1.87 -5.36
C ARG A 133 10.72 3.17 -4.64
N ALA A 134 10.78 3.08 -3.32
CA ALA A 134 11.20 4.21 -2.52
C ALA A 134 12.72 4.41 -2.59
#